data_0cf9d098ccc4a94d57b9a7fda958ea3d
#
_entry.id   0cf9d098ccc4a94d57b9a7fda958ea3d
#
_cell.length_a   1.000
_cell.length_b   1.000
_cell.length_c   1.000
_cell.angle_alpha   90.00
_cell.angle_beta   90.00
_cell.angle_gamma   90.00
#
_symmetry.space_group_name_H-M   'P 1'
#
loop_
_entity.id
_entity.type
_entity.pdbx_description
1 polymer ?
#
loop_
_entity_poly.entity_id
_entity_poly.type
_entity_poly.pdbx_seq_one_letter_code
_entity_poly.pdbx_strand_id
1 'polypeptide(L)'
;MRKLLALLLSLCLLLGCCAALAEEPAAPALEKDLIVLFTSDVHCGIDQGWGYAGLYAVKESLSADNYVMLVDDGDAIQGEPVGTMTTGEGIIDIMNAVGYDLAIPGNHEFDYGMDRFLALTEKANFPYLSCNFNKEGELVFKPYEIKEFDGVKIAFVGVTTPMTLRSSTPKYFMNDQGEFIYGFLQDETGEALYAAVQKAVDDARAEGANYVVVMAHLGNEAECAPWMYSDVIAHTNGIDAWLDGHSHDTDQVIMQNKDGQDVVRSGCGTKLAHIGALTIAKDGKISAQLFSWDASIAAPKLLGLKNTGSEAVSAAADALNEKLKEVVAKTAVDLYFYDPVATTEDGKPIRIIRNAETNLGDLCADAYRDQGGNTDIAFVNGGGIRVQLNAGDLTLNDILSVHPFGNSLTVIEVTGQQVLDALEWSVHSLPGEFGGFDQVSGLTFEYDATIESPVIEDDSKMFAGVDDTKERRVRNVLVGGEPLDPEKIYTLASHDYQLLNNGDGYTMYKGCKVLQESVKLDNQVLIDYITQTLGGVVSDGYENPYGQGRIVSVGAGE
;
A
#
# COMPACT_ATOMS: atom_id res chain seq x y z
N MET A 1 17.36 6.07 -88.28
CA MET A 1 16.32 5.64 -87.34
C MET A 1 16.88 4.74 -86.23
N ARG A 2 17.66 3.67 -86.43
CA ARG A 2 18.19 2.78 -85.38
C ARG A 2 19.16 3.47 -84.40
N LYS A 3 19.95 4.49 -84.76
CA LYS A 3 20.85 5.21 -83.91
C LYS A 3 20.16 6.28 -83.02
N LEU A 4 19.00 6.82 -83.47
CA LEU A 4 18.17 7.74 -82.70
C LEU A 4 17.35 7.02 -81.61
N LEU A 5 16.93 5.77 -81.93
CA LEU A 5 16.21 4.93 -80.96
C LEU A 5 17.09 4.44 -79.83
N ALA A 6 18.41 4.17 -80.10
CA ALA A 6 19.37 3.78 -79.10
C ALA A 6 19.75 4.95 -78.17
N LEU A 7 19.78 6.21 -78.68
CA LEU A 7 20.03 7.39 -77.87
C LEU A 7 18.83 7.74 -76.96
N LEU A 8 17.59 7.56 -77.42
CA LEU A 8 16.40 7.77 -76.61
C LEU A 8 16.23 6.71 -75.53
N LEU A 9 16.56 5.40 -75.83
CA LEU A 9 16.57 4.37 -74.78
C LEU A 9 17.66 4.57 -73.73
N SER A 10 18.83 5.07 -74.06
CA SER A 10 19.89 5.35 -73.09
C SER A 10 19.57 6.60 -72.27
N LEU A 11 18.85 7.59 -72.82
CA LEU A 11 18.41 8.78 -72.09
C LEU A 11 17.25 8.46 -71.10
N CYS A 12 16.35 7.53 -71.48
CA CYS A 12 15.30 7.02 -70.56
C CYS A 12 15.88 6.12 -69.46
N LEU A 13 16.97 5.39 -69.71
CA LEU A 13 17.65 4.61 -68.69
C LEU A 13 18.44 5.51 -67.71
N LEU A 14 18.98 6.64 -68.17
CA LEU A 14 19.67 7.62 -67.32
C LEU A 14 18.68 8.52 -66.52
N LEU A 15 17.48 8.77 -67.04
CA LEU A 15 16.42 9.47 -66.32
C LEU A 15 15.61 8.54 -65.36
N GLY A 16 15.65 7.21 -65.58
CA GLY A 16 15.07 6.21 -64.66
C GLY A 16 15.97 5.88 -63.44
N CYS A 17 17.25 6.26 -63.43
CA CYS A 17 18.15 6.04 -62.29
C CYS A 17 18.33 7.26 -61.37
N CYS A 18 17.65 8.36 -61.66
CA CYS A 18 17.45 9.46 -60.71
C CYS A 18 16.06 9.37 -60.04
N ALA A 19 15.55 8.13 -59.78
CA ALA A 19 14.70 7.97 -58.61
C ALA A 19 15.59 8.35 -57.43
N ALA A 20 15.38 9.55 -56.90
CA ALA A 20 15.98 9.97 -55.66
C ALA A 20 15.83 8.79 -54.70
N LEU A 21 16.91 8.25 -54.23
CA LEU A 21 16.92 7.63 -52.94
C LEU A 21 16.40 8.75 -52.01
N ALA A 22 15.07 8.76 -51.83
CA ALA A 22 14.53 9.43 -50.66
C ALA A 22 15.27 8.74 -49.51
N GLU A 23 16.23 9.46 -48.91
CA GLU A 23 16.73 9.06 -47.60
C GLU A 23 15.46 8.76 -46.79
N GLU A 24 15.32 7.52 -46.38
CA GLU A 24 14.30 7.23 -45.37
C GLU A 24 14.52 8.27 -44.27
N PRO A 25 13.48 9.00 -43.85
CA PRO A 25 13.65 9.96 -42.78
C PRO A 25 14.34 9.24 -41.64
N ALA A 26 15.46 9.79 -41.16
CA ALA A 26 16.20 9.22 -40.05
C ALA A 26 15.19 8.92 -38.93
N ALA A 27 15.29 7.74 -38.31
CA ALA A 27 14.42 7.41 -37.18
C ALA A 27 14.47 8.55 -36.14
N PRO A 28 13.34 8.95 -35.57
CA PRO A 28 13.32 10.03 -34.59
C PRO A 28 14.27 9.68 -33.44
N ALA A 29 15.06 10.67 -32.99
CA ALA A 29 16.02 10.51 -31.91
C ALA A 29 15.88 11.68 -30.96
N LEU A 30 16.04 11.43 -29.67
CA LEU A 30 16.01 12.47 -28.63
C LEU A 30 17.17 13.47 -28.83
N GLU A 31 16.88 14.76 -28.69
CA GLU A 31 17.91 15.82 -28.68
C GLU A 31 18.60 15.92 -27.31
N LYS A 32 17.87 15.59 -26.23
CA LYS A 32 18.35 15.50 -24.85
C LYS A 32 18.02 14.12 -24.28
N ASP A 33 18.69 13.72 -23.21
CA ASP A 33 18.30 12.54 -22.47
C ASP A 33 16.90 12.76 -21.87
N LEU A 34 16.06 11.71 -21.86
CA LEU A 34 14.81 11.69 -21.12
C LEU A 34 15.04 10.99 -19.79
N ILE A 35 14.77 11.69 -18.69
CA ILE A 35 14.82 11.15 -17.33
C ILE A 35 13.39 11.00 -16.82
N VAL A 36 12.98 9.78 -16.55
CA VAL A 36 11.75 9.48 -15.86
C VAL A 36 12.08 9.29 -14.38
N LEU A 37 11.82 10.32 -13.58
CA LEU A 37 11.85 10.20 -12.13
C LEU A 37 10.61 9.42 -11.68
N PHE A 38 10.77 8.53 -10.73
CA PHE A 38 9.64 7.79 -10.19
C PHE A 38 9.70 7.64 -8.67
N THR A 39 8.52 7.60 -8.08
CA THR A 39 8.27 7.31 -6.67
C THR A 39 7.37 6.10 -6.54
N SER A 40 7.42 5.43 -5.42
CA SER A 40 6.58 4.30 -5.07
C SER A 40 6.46 4.24 -3.56
N ASP A 41 5.33 3.76 -3.05
CA ASP A 41 5.14 3.47 -1.63
C ASP A 41 5.52 4.66 -0.72
N VAL A 42 5.16 5.87 -1.16
CA VAL A 42 5.46 7.09 -0.39
C VAL A 42 4.69 7.10 0.92
N HIS A 43 3.52 6.46 0.98
CA HIS A 43 2.72 6.27 2.19
C HIS A 43 2.58 7.55 3.01
N CYS A 44 2.24 8.65 2.34
CA CYS A 44 2.10 9.98 2.95
C CYS A 44 3.37 10.52 3.63
N GLY A 45 4.54 10.00 3.32
CA GLY A 45 5.84 10.43 3.88
C GLY A 45 6.27 11.80 3.34
N ILE A 46 5.59 12.88 3.78
CA ILE A 46 5.73 14.24 3.23
C ILE A 46 7.17 14.77 3.32
N ASP A 47 7.82 14.57 4.46
CA ASP A 47 9.14 15.11 4.82
C ASP A 47 10.17 14.02 5.17
N GLN A 48 9.83 12.75 4.95
CA GLN A 48 10.74 11.63 5.14
C GLN A 48 11.67 11.47 3.93
N GLY A 49 12.87 10.98 4.16
CA GLY A 49 13.87 10.86 3.10
C GLY A 49 14.12 12.18 2.38
N TRP A 50 13.92 12.23 1.07
CA TRP A 50 13.99 13.46 0.28
C TRP A 50 12.83 14.42 0.56
N GLY A 51 11.70 13.90 0.99
CA GLY A 51 10.44 14.63 1.04
C GLY A 51 9.99 15.15 -0.33
N TYR A 52 8.75 15.60 -0.43
CA TYR A 52 8.25 16.15 -1.69
C TYR A 52 8.96 17.45 -2.12
N ALA A 53 9.43 18.26 -1.17
CA ALA A 53 10.22 19.45 -1.48
C ALA A 53 11.59 19.09 -2.08
N GLY A 54 12.23 18.03 -1.58
CA GLY A 54 13.47 17.51 -2.15
C GLY A 54 13.27 16.88 -3.53
N LEU A 55 12.22 16.11 -3.71
CA LEU A 55 11.83 15.56 -5.02
C LEU A 55 11.62 16.66 -6.06
N TYR A 56 10.87 17.72 -5.70
CA TYR A 56 10.69 18.89 -6.54
C TYR A 56 12.04 19.52 -6.93
N ALA A 57 12.93 19.71 -5.97
CA ALA A 57 14.24 20.31 -6.21
C ALA A 57 15.13 19.45 -7.15
N VAL A 58 15.08 18.12 -7.03
CA VAL A 58 15.77 17.19 -7.93
C VAL A 58 15.19 17.29 -9.35
N LYS A 59 13.86 17.26 -9.49
CA LYS A 59 13.15 17.43 -10.77
C LYS A 59 13.58 18.72 -11.48
N GLU A 60 13.52 19.86 -10.80
CA GLU A 60 13.90 21.17 -11.35
C GLU A 60 15.38 21.21 -11.76
N SER A 61 16.26 20.64 -10.94
CA SER A 61 17.70 20.61 -11.26
C SER A 61 18.01 19.82 -12.53
N LEU A 62 17.33 18.69 -12.73
CA LEU A 62 17.52 17.84 -13.91
C LEU A 62 16.87 18.42 -15.17
N SER A 63 15.76 19.14 -15.01
CA SER A 63 15.02 19.77 -16.12
C SER A 63 15.81 20.86 -16.86
N ALA A 64 16.90 21.36 -16.28
CA ALA A 64 17.76 22.36 -16.92
C ALA A 64 18.41 21.84 -18.22
N ASP A 65 18.82 20.58 -18.23
CA ASP A 65 19.60 19.99 -19.31
C ASP A 65 18.94 18.79 -19.99
N ASN A 66 17.85 18.24 -19.41
CA ASN A 66 17.18 17.01 -19.84
C ASN A 66 15.68 17.24 -20.08
N TYR A 67 15.03 16.32 -20.76
CA TYR A 67 13.59 16.10 -20.62
C TYR A 67 13.37 15.35 -19.32
N VAL A 68 12.40 15.80 -18.50
CA VAL A 68 12.11 15.17 -17.21
C VAL A 68 10.63 14.92 -17.10
N MET A 69 10.27 13.70 -16.77
CA MET A 69 8.93 13.29 -16.30
C MET A 69 9.04 12.85 -14.86
N LEU A 70 7.92 12.94 -14.14
CA LEU A 70 7.78 12.44 -12.77
C LEU A 70 6.52 11.57 -12.70
N VAL A 71 6.69 10.32 -12.30
CA VAL A 71 5.60 9.34 -12.23
C VAL A 71 5.55 8.69 -10.84
N ASP A 72 4.38 8.12 -10.49
CA ASP A 72 4.17 7.42 -9.23
C ASP A 72 3.70 5.99 -9.48
N ASP A 73 4.36 5.02 -8.84
CA ASP A 73 4.08 3.60 -8.97
C ASP A 73 3.17 3.07 -7.83
N GLY A 74 2.33 3.95 -7.25
CA GLY A 74 1.26 3.60 -6.31
C GLY A 74 1.64 3.68 -4.83
N ASP A 75 0.63 3.53 -3.98
CA ASP A 75 0.68 3.61 -2.52
C ASP A 75 1.18 4.99 -2.00
N ALA A 76 0.65 6.06 -2.60
CA ALA A 76 1.00 7.42 -2.22
C ALA A 76 0.14 7.98 -1.08
N ILE A 77 -1.18 7.71 -1.07
CA ILE A 77 -2.18 8.52 -0.34
C ILE A 77 -2.55 8.01 1.05
N GLN A 78 -2.11 6.81 1.43
CA GLN A 78 -2.35 6.17 2.73
C GLN A 78 -1.03 5.82 3.42
N GLY A 79 -0.98 5.85 4.75
CA GLY A 79 0.17 5.42 5.57
C GLY A 79 0.43 6.34 6.75
N GLU A 80 1.06 7.49 6.54
CA GLU A 80 1.31 8.45 7.62
C GLU A 80 0.03 9.21 8.02
N PRO A 81 -0.03 9.77 9.24
CA PRO A 81 -1.22 10.41 9.81
C PRO A 81 -1.90 11.46 8.93
N VAL A 82 -1.15 12.16 8.10
CA VAL A 82 -1.70 13.15 7.18
C VAL A 82 -2.64 12.53 6.13
N GLY A 83 -2.38 11.28 5.73
CA GLY A 83 -3.27 10.52 4.84
C GLY A 83 -4.64 10.36 5.47
N THR A 84 -4.71 9.82 6.69
CA THR A 84 -5.96 9.64 7.44
C THR A 84 -6.66 10.96 7.74
N MET A 85 -5.92 11.99 8.18
CA MET A 85 -6.47 13.32 8.50
C MET A 85 -7.16 13.98 7.30
N THR A 86 -6.66 13.73 6.08
CA THR A 86 -7.15 14.35 4.85
C THR A 86 -7.87 13.37 3.93
N THR A 87 -7.95 12.09 4.32
CA THR A 87 -8.40 10.98 3.46
C THR A 87 -7.75 11.06 2.06
N GLY A 88 -6.42 11.21 2.05
CA GLY A 88 -5.56 11.28 0.86
C GLY A 88 -5.51 12.63 0.13
N GLU A 89 -6.44 13.57 0.39
CA GLU A 89 -6.56 14.81 -0.39
C GLU A 89 -5.33 15.71 -0.28
N GLY A 90 -4.75 15.82 0.91
CA GLY A 90 -3.55 16.63 1.14
C GLY A 90 -2.35 16.14 0.34
N ILE A 91 -2.24 14.83 0.13
CA ILE A 91 -1.16 14.25 -0.67
C ILE A 91 -1.36 14.55 -2.16
N ILE A 92 -2.59 14.42 -2.68
CA ILE A 92 -2.88 14.80 -4.07
C ILE A 92 -2.58 16.28 -4.32
N ASP A 93 -2.89 17.17 -3.37
CA ASP A 93 -2.54 18.59 -3.47
C ASP A 93 -1.02 18.82 -3.55
N ILE A 94 -0.25 18.08 -2.75
CA ILE A 94 1.22 18.12 -2.79
C ILE A 94 1.75 17.53 -4.11
N MET A 95 1.24 16.39 -4.56
CA MET A 95 1.62 15.77 -5.85
C MET A 95 1.34 16.71 -7.03
N ASN A 96 0.19 17.40 -7.02
CA ASN A 96 -0.15 18.44 -7.98
C ASN A 96 0.86 19.61 -7.96
N ALA A 97 1.29 20.05 -6.77
CA ALA A 97 2.27 21.12 -6.62
C ALA A 97 3.67 20.73 -7.07
N VAL A 98 4.09 19.48 -6.82
CA VAL A 98 5.36 18.91 -7.32
C VAL A 98 5.32 18.73 -8.83
N GLY A 99 4.14 18.52 -9.39
CA GLY A 99 3.90 18.36 -10.82
C GLY A 99 4.21 16.94 -11.29
N TYR A 100 3.51 15.96 -10.75
CA TYR A 100 3.49 14.62 -11.31
C TYR A 100 2.84 14.61 -12.69
N ASP A 101 3.31 13.73 -13.56
CA ASP A 101 2.86 13.60 -14.95
C ASP A 101 1.92 12.41 -15.15
N LEU A 102 2.12 11.31 -14.40
CA LEU A 102 1.34 10.07 -14.44
C LEU A 102 1.38 9.41 -13.06
N ALA A 103 0.37 8.59 -12.76
CA ALA A 103 0.37 7.69 -11.61
C ALA A 103 -0.35 6.37 -11.94
N ILE A 104 -0.13 5.36 -11.11
CA ILE A 104 -0.92 4.14 -11.08
C ILE A 104 -1.49 3.92 -9.68
N PRO A 105 -2.61 3.22 -9.50
CA PRO A 105 -3.04 2.82 -8.18
C PRO A 105 -2.20 1.63 -7.67
N GLY A 106 -1.74 1.72 -6.41
CA GLY A 106 -1.35 0.58 -5.61
C GLY A 106 -2.57 0.00 -4.88
N ASN A 107 -2.35 -0.84 -3.86
CA ASN A 107 -3.45 -1.38 -3.06
C ASN A 107 -3.98 -0.39 -2.03
N HIS A 108 -3.16 0.49 -1.50
CA HIS A 108 -3.54 1.46 -0.47
C HIS A 108 -4.25 2.71 -1.01
N GLU A 109 -4.35 2.91 -2.31
CA GLU A 109 -5.20 3.95 -2.89
C GLU A 109 -6.69 3.71 -2.59
N PHE A 110 -7.10 2.49 -2.31
CA PHE A 110 -8.50 2.13 -2.05
C PHE A 110 -8.89 2.14 -0.57
N ASP A 111 -7.97 2.36 0.37
CA ASP A 111 -8.23 2.24 1.81
C ASP A 111 -9.22 3.25 2.37
N TYR A 112 -9.39 4.40 1.71
CA TYR A 112 -10.43 5.38 2.04
C TYR A 112 -11.74 5.17 1.27
N GLY A 113 -11.90 4.04 0.58
CA GLY A 113 -13.06 3.66 -0.21
C GLY A 113 -12.97 4.04 -1.68
N MET A 114 -13.66 3.26 -2.51
CA MET A 114 -13.66 3.40 -3.98
C MET A 114 -14.10 4.79 -4.44
N ASP A 115 -15.21 5.30 -3.93
CA ASP A 115 -15.74 6.61 -4.32
C ASP A 115 -14.76 7.74 -3.97
N ARG A 116 -14.08 7.60 -2.82
CA ARG A 116 -13.06 8.56 -2.40
C ARG A 116 -11.87 8.53 -3.33
N PHE A 117 -11.33 7.36 -3.65
CA PHE A 117 -10.22 7.26 -4.59
C PHE A 117 -10.58 7.84 -5.96
N LEU A 118 -11.72 7.48 -6.52
CA LEU A 118 -12.16 8.03 -7.81
C LEU A 118 -12.28 9.57 -7.76
N ALA A 119 -12.82 10.14 -6.68
CA ALA A 119 -12.86 11.60 -6.51
C ALA A 119 -11.46 12.24 -6.41
N LEU A 120 -10.49 11.54 -5.81
CA LEU A 120 -9.10 11.99 -5.77
C LEU A 120 -8.43 11.96 -7.15
N THR A 121 -8.74 10.98 -8.00
CA THR A 121 -8.23 10.94 -9.38
C THR A 121 -8.77 12.08 -10.24
N GLU A 122 -10.01 12.55 -9.98
CA GLU A 122 -10.57 13.74 -10.64
C GLU A 122 -9.91 15.04 -10.16
N LYS A 123 -9.42 15.08 -8.91
CA LYS A 123 -8.69 16.21 -8.34
C LYS A 123 -7.24 16.28 -8.81
N ALA A 124 -6.63 15.15 -9.14
CA ALA A 124 -5.25 15.06 -9.62
C ALA A 124 -5.09 15.79 -10.97
N ASN A 125 -4.00 16.55 -11.13
CA ASN A 125 -3.65 17.20 -12.39
C ASN A 125 -2.93 16.25 -13.37
N PHE A 126 -2.85 14.99 -13.04
CA PHE A 126 -2.22 13.91 -13.79
C PHE A 126 -3.18 12.71 -13.87
N PRO A 127 -3.16 11.95 -14.98
CA PRO A 127 -4.00 10.76 -15.11
C PRO A 127 -3.44 9.58 -14.31
N TYR A 128 -4.34 8.75 -13.80
CA TYR A 128 -4.05 7.39 -13.34
C TYR A 128 -4.17 6.41 -14.51
N LEU A 129 -3.30 5.40 -14.54
CA LEU A 129 -3.26 4.35 -15.56
C LEU A 129 -3.41 2.97 -14.91
N SER A 130 -4.14 2.06 -15.57
CA SER A 130 -4.14 0.64 -15.21
C SER A 130 -4.70 -0.20 -16.35
N CYS A 131 -3.97 -1.21 -16.81
CA CYS A 131 -4.43 -2.11 -17.87
C CYS A 131 -5.24 -3.30 -17.35
N ASN A 132 -5.37 -3.42 -16.02
CA ASN A 132 -6.04 -4.55 -15.38
C ASN A 132 -7.10 -4.17 -14.35
N PHE A 133 -7.14 -2.94 -13.84
CA PHE A 133 -8.21 -2.50 -12.95
C PHE A 133 -9.48 -2.25 -13.75
N ASN A 134 -10.51 -3.04 -13.46
CA ASN A 134 -11.76 -3.03 -14.21
C ASN A 134 -12.98 -3.01 -13.29
N LYS A 135 -14.10 -2.52 -13.83
CA LYS A 135 -15.44 -2.63 -13.25
C LYS A 135 -16.31 -3.44 -14.22
N GLU A 136 -16.81 -4.60 -13.79
CA GLU A 136 -17.67 -5.48 -14.60
C GLU A 136 -17.06 -5.80 -15.97
N GLY A 137 -15.72 -5.91 -16.04
CA GLY A 137 -14.94 -6.22 -17.24
C GLY A 137 -14.52 -5.03 -18.09
N GLU A 138 -14.98 -3.81 -17.79
CA GLU A 138 -14.57 -2.58 -18.47
C GLU A 138 -13.46 -1.86 -17.67
N LEU A 139 -12.38 -1.45 -18.33
CA LEU A 139 -11.28 -0.76 -17.66
C LEU A 139 -11.75 0.57 -17.03
N VAL A 140 -11.36 0.82 -15.77
CA VAL A 140 -11.67 2.07 -15.07
C VAL A 140 -10.77 3.19 -15.54
N PHE A 141 -9.51 2.90 -15.82
CA PHE A 141 -8.51 3.85 -16.31
C PHE A 141 -8.01 3.45 -17.70
N LYS A 142 -7.31 4.38 -18.37
CA LYS A 142 -6.60 4.04 -19.60
C LYS A 142 -5.51 3.01 -19.29
N PRO A 143 -5.28 2.02 -20.17
CA PRO A 143 -4.23 1.03 -19.96
C PRO A 143 -2.82 1.61 -20.10
N TYR A 144 -2.65 2.64 -20.91
CA TYR A 144 -1.38 3.34 -21.14
C TYR A 144 -1.59 4.77 -21.61
N GLU A 145 -0.52 5.55 -21.56
CA GLU A 145 -0.43 6.91 -22.13
C GLU A 145 0.87 7.03 -22.94
N ILE A 146 0.81 7.69 -24.10
CA ILE A 146 2.00 7.94 -24.93
C ILE A 146 2.42 9.39 -24.78
N LYS A 147 3.69 9.62 -24.44
CA LYS A 147 4.35 10.93 -24.41
C LYS A 147 5.35 11.01 -25.57
N GLU A 148 5.47 12.18 -26.20
CA GLU A 148 6.32 12.37 -27.36
C GLU A 148 7.35 13.48 -27.09
N PHE A 149 8.62 13.17 -27.37
CA PHE A 149 9.76 14.08 -27.28
C PHE A 149 10.55 13.98 -28.59
N ASP A 150 10.68 15.08 -29.31
CA ASP A 150 11.41 15.15 -30.61
C ASP A 150 10.97 14.10 -31.63
N GLY A 151 9.70 13.70 -31.62
CA GLY A 151 9.16 12.65 -32.47
C GLY A 151 9.38 11.23 -31.94
N VAL A 152 10.10 11.06 -30.82
CA VAL A 152 10.25 9.78 -30.13
C VAL A 152 9.07 9.58 -29.18
N LYS A 153 8.34 8.50 -29.36
CA LYS A 153 7.16 8.13 -28.59
C LYS A 153 7.52 7.14 -27.49
N ILE A 154 7.21 7.47 -26.27
CA ILE A 154 7.37 6.62 -25.08
C ILE A 154 5.99 6.29 -24.54
N ALA A 155 5.64 5.01 -24.49
CA ALA A 155 4.42 4.54 -23.86
C ALA A 155 4.68 4.18 -22.39
N PHE A 156 3.78 4.62 -21.50
CA PHE A 156 3.74 4.26 -20.10
C PHE A 156 2.52 3.38 -19.87
N VAL A 157 2.71 2.12 -19.50
CA VAL A 157 1.65 1.13 -19.24
C VAL A 157 1.48 1.00 -17.73
N GLY A 158 0.24 1.15 -17.24
CA GLY A 158 -0.05 1.02 -15.80
C GLY A 158 -0.47 -0.41 -15.45
N VAL A 159 0.00 -0.93 -14.29
CA VAL A 159 -0.35 -2.26 -13.77
C VAL A 159 -0.57 -2.19 -12.25
N THR A 160 -1.76 -2.60 -11.80
CA THR A 160 -2.15 -2.62 -10.37
C THR A 160 -2.13 -4.06 -9.85
N THR A 161 -1.67 -4.30 -8.63
CA THR A 161 -1.60 -5.64 -8.05
C THR A 161 -2.98 -6.28 -7.88
N PRO A 162 -3.18 -7.54 -8.33
CA PRO A 162 -4.37 -8.31 -8.00
C PRO A 162 -4.53 -8.60 -6.50
N MET A 163 -3.44 -8.51 -5.73
CA MET A 163 -3.47 -8.60 -4.26
C MET A 163 -4.37 -7.57 -3.61
N THR A 164 -4.67 -6.46 -4.29
CA THR A 164 -5.52 -5.36 -3.81
C THR A 164 -6.85 -5.84 -3.22
N LEU A 165 -7.46 -6.88 -3.78
CA LEU A 165 -8.73 -7.42 -3.25
C LEU A 165 -8.63 -7.96 -1.82
N ARG A 166 -7.43 -8.36 -1.36
CA ARG A 166 -7.21 -8.87 -0.01
C ARG A 166 -6.32 -7.96 0.85
N SER A 167 -5.46 -7.14 0.23
CA SER A 167 -4.56 -6.23 0.94
C SER A 167 -5.14 -4.83 1.16
N SER A 168 -6.32 -4.54 0.60
CA SER A 168 -7.19 -3.43 0.95
C SER A 168 -8.50 -3.96 1.55
N THR A 169 -9.56 -3.18 1.56
CA THR A 169 -10.86 -3.55 2.13
C THR A 169 -11.78 -4.17 1.07
N PRO A 170 -12.01 -5.50 1.06
CA PRO A 170 -12.76 -6.21 0.02
C PRO A 170 -14.13 -5.63 -0.30
N LYS A 171 -14.85 -5.12 0.73
CA LYS A 171 -16.17 -4.49 0.59
C LYS A 171 -16.20 -3.36 -0.43
N TYR A 172 -15.12 -2.60 -0.60
CA TYR A 172 -15.07 -1.48 -1.53
C TYR A 172 -15.09 -1.89 -3.01
N PHE A 173 -14.87 -3.18 -3.27
CA PHE A 173 -14.89 -3.76 -4.62
C PHE A 173 -16.19 -4.51 -4.94
N MET A 174 -17.14 -4.54 -4.00
CA MET A 174 -18.39 -5.30 -4.08
C MET A 174 -19.61 -4.38 -4.25
N ASN A 175 -20.69 -4.98 -4.76
CA ASN A 175 -22.03 -4.37 -4.73
C ASN A 175 -22.73 -4.64 -3.39
N ASP A 176 -23.96 -4.09 -3.23
CA ASP A 176 -24.78 -4.28 -2.02
C ASP A 176 -25.16 -5.75 -1.75
N GLN A 177 -25.01 -6.64 -2.73
CA GLN A 177 -25.27 -8.08 -2.59
C GLN A 177 -24.03 -8.86 -2.14
N GLY A 178 -22.86 -8.18 -2.01
CA GLY A 178 -21.58 -8.79 -1.65
C GLY A 178 -20.90 -9.50 -2.83
N GLU A 179 -21.26 -9.15 -4.07
CA GLU A 179 -20.61 -9.67 -5.28
C GLU A 179 -19.55 -8.70 -5.76
N PHE A 180 -18.36 -9.19 -6.12
CA PHE A 180 -17.31 -8.35 -6.69
C PHE A 180 -17.74 -7.78 -8.04
N ILE A 181 -17.78 -6.46 -8.13
CA ILE A 181 -18.03 -5.70 -9.37
C ILE A 181 -16.76 -5.03 -9.90
N TYR A 182 -15.73 -4.89 -9.07
CA TYR A 182 -14.39 -4.47 -9.47
C TYR A 182 -13.44 -5.65 -9.40
N GLY A 183 -12.41 -5.65 -10.23
CA GLY A 183 -11.39 -6.68 -10.28
C GLY A 183 -10.09 -6.21 -10.89
N PHE A 184 -9.04 -7.03 -10.70
CA PHE A 184 -7.68 -6.75 -11.17
C PHE A 184 -7.12 -7.88 -12.04
N LEU A 185 -8.01 -8.72 -12.63
CA LEU A 185 -7.68 -9.92 -13.39
C LEU A 185 -6.89 -10.94 -12.56
N GLN A 186 -7.40 -11.19 -11.36
CA GLN A 186 -6.85 -12.06 -10.32
C GLN A 186 -7.18 -13.55 -10.57
N ASP A 187 -6.72 -14.13 -11.66
CA ASP A 187 -6.82 -15.58 -11.86
C ASP A 187 -5.64 -16.33 -11.19
N GLU A 188 -5.88 -17.58 -10.76
CA GLU A 188 -4.88 -18.39 -10.05
C GLU A 188 -3.61 -18.70 -10.87
N THR A 189 -3.66 -18.53 -12.18
CA THR A 189 -2.54 -18.81 -13.09
C THR A 189 -1.73 -17.57 -13.46
N GLY A 190 -2.27 -16.37 -13.26
CA GLY A 190 -1.70 -15.09 -13.69
C GLY A 190 -1.88 -14.81 -15.20
N GLU A 191 -2.41 -15.76 -15.97
CA GLU A 191 -2.49 -15.62 -17.44
C GLU A 191 -3.36 -14.44 -17.88
N ALA A 192 -4.44 -14.12 -17.13
CA ALA A 192 -5.29 -12.97 -17.45
C ALA A 192 -4.53 -11.65 -17.32
N LEU A 193 -3.73 -11.49 -16.25
CA LEU A 193 -2.87 -10.33 -16.05
C LEU A 193 -1.79 -10.24 -17.16
N TYR A 194 -1.09 -11.35 -17.44
CA TYR A 194 -0.05 -11.39 -18.49
C TYR A 194 -0.61 -10.98 -19.85
N ALA A 195 -1.81 -11.49 -20.19
CA ALA A 195 -2.48 -11.15 -21.44
C ALA A 195 -2.90 -9.67 -21.51
N ALA A 196 -3.35 -9.07 -20.40
CA ALA A 196 -3.72 -7.66 -20.35
C ALA A 196 -2.49 -6.75 -20.52
N VAL A 197 -1.39 -7.05 -19.83
CA VAL A 197 -0.13 -6.31 -19.98
C VAL A 197 0.40 -6.44 -21.42
N GLN A 198 0.45 -7.67 -21.97
CA GLN A 198 0.90 -7.88 -23.36
C GLN A 198 0.03 -7.11 -24.36
N LYS A 199 -1.29 -7.13 -24.16
CA LYS A 199 -2.20 -6.38 -25.03
C LYS A 199 -1.93 -4.87 -24.99
N ALA A 200 -1.74 -4.29 -23.80
CA ALA A 200 -1.45 -2.87 -23.66
C ALA A 200 -0.11 -2.50 -24.32
N VAL A 201 0.91 -3.34 -24.18
CA VAL A 201 2.21 -3.20 -24.86
C VAL A 201 2.05 -3.27 -26.37
N ASP A 202 1.33 -4.26 -26.88
CA ASP A 202 1.13 -4.45 -28.33
C ASP A 202 0.35 -3.28 -28.95
N ASP A 203 -0.70 -2.81 -28.28
CA ASP A 203 -1.49 -1.65 -28.70
C ASP A 203 -0.62 -0.38 -28.76
N ALA A 204 0.19 -0.13 -27.71
CA ALA A 204 1.11 1.00 -27.68
C ALA A 204 2.17 0.93 -28.80
N ARG A 205 2.74 -0.25 -29.04
CA ARG A 205 3.67 -0.48 -30.17
C ARG A 205 3.00 -0.26 -31.53
N ALA A 206 1.74 -0.70 -31.68
CA ALA A 206 0.97 -0.49 -32.91
C ALA A 206 0.66 0.99 -33.17
N GLU A 207 0.56 1.83 -32.12
CA GLU A 207 0.45 3.29 -32.19
C GLU A 207 1.81 3.98 -32.45
N GLY A 208 2.89 3.20 -32.56
CA GLY A 208 4.23 3.67 -32.94
C GLY A 208 5.11 4.02 -31.75
N ALA A 209 4.87 3.49 -30.56
CA ALA A 209 5.76 3.67 -29.43
C ALA A 209 7.16 3.10 -29.73
N ASN A 210 8.18 3.97 -29.59
CA ASN A 210 9.56 3.60 -29.73
C ASN A 210 10.08 2.86 -28.50
N TYR A 211 9.61 3.30 -27.32
CA TYR A 211 9.90 2.70 -26.03
C TYR A 211 8.61 2.42 -25.27
N VAL A 212 8.60 1.32 -24.49
CA VAL A 212 7.52 0.96 -23.57
C VAL A 212 8.10 0.81 -22.17
N VAL A 213 7.64 1.65 -21.25
CA VAL A 213 7.94 1.61 -19.82
C VAL A 213 6.68 1.14 -19.10
N VAL A 214 6.79 0.09 -18.31
CA VAL A 214 5.71 -0.36 -17.44
C VAL A 214 5.89 0.30 -16.07
N MET A 215 4.83 0.90 -15.58
CA MET A 215 4.65 1.40 -14.21
C MET A 215 3.79 0.37 -13.48
N ALA A 216 4.33 -0.28 -12.48
CA ALA A 216 3.67 -1.39 -11.82
C ALA A 216 3.69 -1.28 -10.30
N HIS A 217 2.69 -1.88 -9.69
CA HIS A 217 2.62 -2.07 -8.24
C HIS A 217 2.33 -3.55 -7.97
N LEU A 218 3.31 -4.43 -8.23
CA LEU A 218 3.12 -5.89 -8.15
C LEU A 218 3.94 -6.54 -7.05
N GLY A 219 5.15 -6.04 -6.82
CA GLY A 219 6.08 -6.60 -5.86
C GLY A 219 6.67 -7.95 -6.29
N ASN A 220 7.44 -8.55 -5.37
CA ASN A 220 8.16 -9.80 -5.59
C ASN A 220 8.13 -10.72 -4.35
N GLU A 221 7.24 -10.51 -3.43
CA GLU A 221 7.05 -11.39 -2.28
C GLU A 221 6.36 -12.67 -2.70
N ALA A 222 6.70 -13.80 -2.06
CA ALA A 222 6.17 -15.12 -2.46
C ALA A 222 4.64 -15.20 -2.47
N GLU A 223 3.99 -14.39 -1.63
CA GLU A 223 2.53 -14.30 -1.54
C GLU A 223 1.90 -13.57 -2.72
N CYS A 224 2.68 -12.79 -3.49
CA CYS A 224 2.22 -12.11 -4.70
C CYS A 224 2.17 -13.04 -5.92
N ALA A 225 2.74 -14.25 -5.85
CA ALA A 225 2.69 -15.19 -6.97
C ALA A 225 1.23 -15.63 -7.24
N PRO A 226 0.83 -15.78 -8.52
CA PRO A 226 1.62 -15.72 -9.76
C PRO A 226 1.66 -14.32 -10.40
N TRP A 227 1.44 -13.26 -9.66
CA TRP A 227 1.32 -11.89 -10.18
C TRP A 227 2.55 -11.01 -9.89
N MET A 228 3.67 -11.61 -9.44
CA MET A 228 4.93 -10.90 -9.23
C MET A 228 5.42 -10.23 -10.52
N TYR A 229 6.13 -9.10 -10.41
CA TYR A 229 6.74 -8.47 -11.58
C TYR A 229 7.62 -9.45 -12.37
N SER A 230 8.33 -10.34 -11.67
CA SER A 230 9.17 -11.37 -12.29
C SER A 230 8.39 -12.33 -13.17
N ASP A 231 7.18 -12.73 -12.75
CA ASP A 231 6.31 -13.61 -13.52
C ASP A 231 5.79 -12.90 -14.77
N VAL A 232 5.31 -11.65 -14.62
CA VAL A 232 4.77 -10.87 -15.72
C VAL A 232 5.83 -10.60 -16.78
N ILE A 233 7.04 -10.17 -16.39
CA ILE A 233 8.16 -9.94 -17.31
C ILE A 233 8.51 -11.22 -18.07
N ALA A 234 8.59 -12.38 -17.38
CA ALA A 234 8.94 -13.67 -17.99
C ALA A 234 7.87 -14.18 -18.99
N HIS A 235 6.63 -13.67 -18.91
CA HIS A 235 5.52 -14.09 -19.79
C HIS A 235 5.14 -13.07 -20.87
N THR A 236 5.80 -11.92 -20.92
CA THR A 236 5.50 -10.82 -21.85
C THR A 236 6.68 -10.45 -22.73
N ASN A 237 6.43 -9.67 -23.78
CA ASN A 237 7.43 -9.16 -24.73
C ASN A 237 7.24 -7.67 -24.99
N GLY A 238 8.26 -7.03 -25.59
CA GLY A 238 8.16 -5.68 -26.10
C GLY A 238 8.23 -4.58 -25.03
N ILE A 239 8.59 -4.94 -23.80
CA ILE A 239 8.82 -4.01 -22.68
C ILE A 239 10.31 -3.68 -22.64
N ASP A 240 10.65 -2.39 -22.55
CA ASP A 240 12.03 -1.93 -22.46
C ASP A 240 12.47 -1.69 -21.01
N ALA A 241 11.54 -1.20 -20.16
CA ALA A 241 11.82 -0.95 -18.76
C ALA A 241 10.57 -1.20 -17.89
N TRP A 242 10.82 -1.53 -16.61
CA TRP A 242 9.83 -1.86 -15.61
C TRP A 242 10.14 -1.11 -14.31
N LEU A 243 9.24 -0.25 -13.87
CA LEU A 243 9.26 0.42 -12.58
C LEU A 243 8.24 -0.27 -11.68
N ASP A 244 8.58 -0.52 -10.40
CA ASP A 244 7.71 -1.34 -9.54
C ASP A 244 7.73 -0.92 -8.08
N GLY A 245 6.58 -1.06 -7.41
CA GLY A 245 6.35 -0.85 -5.99
C GLY A 245 5.89 -2.09 -5.24
N HIS A 246 5.14 -1.91 -4.14
CA HIS A 246 4.48 -2.91 -3.30
C HIS A 246 5.40 -3.60 -2.27
N SER A 247 6.51 -4.22 -2.69
CA SER A 247 7.45 -4.89 -1.79
C SER A 247 8.47 -3.96 -1.12
N HIS A 248 8.41 -2.65 -1.37
CA HIS A 248 9.36 -1.66 -0.87
C HIS A 248 10.82 -1.94 -1.24
N ASP A 249 11.07 -2.67 -2.33
CA ASP A 249 12.41 -3.03 -2.81
C ASP A 249 13.21 -1.81 -3.26
N THR A 250 14.52 -1.82 -2.98
CA THR A 250 15.48 -0.80 -3.42
C THR A 250 16.54 -1.42 -4.30
N ASP A 251 16.16 -1.95 -5.44
CA ASP A 251 17.08 -2.66 -6.32
C ASP A 251 16.93 -2.25 -7.79
N GLN A 252 17.94 -2.62 -8.57
CA GLN A 252 18.01 -2.40 -10.00
C GLN A 252 18.58 -3.66 -10.63
N VAL A 253 17.81 -4.31 -11.46
CA VAL A 253 18.18 -5.58 -12.07
C VAL A 253 17.86 -5.58 -13.57
N ILE A 254 18.65 -6.31 -14.33
CA ILE A 254 18.33 -6.65 -15.72
C ILE A 254 17.63 -8.00 -15.70
N MET A 255 16.39 -8.03 -16.18
CA MET A 255 15.60 -9.24 -16.30
C MET A 255 15.46 -9.65 -17.77
N GLN A 256 15.11 -10.91 -17.99
CA GLN A 256 14.87 -11.43 -19.33
C GLN A 256 13.36 -11.59 -19.54
N ASN A 257 12.85 -11.03 -20.65
CA ASN A 257 11.49 -11.25 -21.05
C ASN A 257 11.30 -12.66 -21.67
N LYS A 258 10.08 -12.98 -22.10
CA LYS A 258 9.71 -14.26 -22.71
C LYS A 258 10.62 -14.69 -23.87
N ASP A 259 11.15 -13.74 -24.65
CA ASP A 259 12.02 -13.99 -25.81
C ASP A 259 13.52 -13.86 -25.46
N GLY A 260 13.88 -13.68 -24.19
CA GLY A 260 15.24 -13.54 -23.71
C GLY A 260 15.86 -12.16 -23.99
N GLN A 261 15.04 -11.13 -24.16
CA GLN A 261 15.50 -9.75 -24.31
C GLN A 261 15.60 -9.09 -22.94
N ASP A 262 16.55 -8.17 -22.81
CA ASP A 262 16.79 -7.44 -21.57
C ASP A 262 15.67 -6.45 -21.27
N VAL A 263 15.18 -6.45 -20.02
CA VAL A 263 14.26 -5.48 -19.45
C VAL A 263 14.94 -4.85 -18.22
N VAL A 264 15.07 -3.54 -18.22
CA VAL A 264 15.62 -2.80 -17.05
C VAL A 264 14.55 -2.69 -16.00
N ARG A 265 14.67 -3.40 -14.86
CA ARG A 265 13.76 -3.29 -13.73
C ARG A 265 14.36 -2.45 -12.61
N SER A 266 13.56 -1.56 -11.99
CA SER A 266 13.96 -0.77 -10.84
C SER A 266 12.81 -0.59 -9.85
N GLY A 267 13.11 -0.74 -8.55
CA GLY A 267 12.29 -0.34 -7.41
C GLY A 267 12.99 0.75 -6.61
N CYS A 268 12.26 1.71 -6.05
CA CYS A 268 12.84 2.85 -5.34
C CYS A 268 12.60 2.83 -3.82
N GLY A 269 12.01 1.75 -3.30
CA GLY A 269 11.74 1.61 -1.88
C GLY A 269 10.52 2.40 -1.43
N THR A 270 10.53 2.90 -0.21
CA THR A 270 9.39 3.55 0.43
C THR A 270 9.76 4.91 1.00
N LYS A 271 8.73 5.76 1.26
CA LYS A 271 8.82 7.02 2.04
C LYS A 271 9.92 7.96 1.55
N LEU A 272 10.10 8.03 0.21
CA LEU A 272 11.11 8.88 -0.43
C LEU A 272 12.55 8.70 0.11
N ALA A 273 12.86 7.53 0.69
CA ALA A 273 14.24 7.19 1.05
C ALA A 273 15.15 7.21 -0.18
N HIS A 274 14.57 6.91 -1.33
CA HIS A 274 15.20 7.06 -2.64
C HIS A 274 14.24 7.73 -3.62
N ILE A 275 14.79 8.41 -4.61
CA ILE A 275 14.08 8.81 -5.82
C ILE A 275 14.62 7.92 -6.94
N GLY A 276 13.77 7.20 -7.62
CA GLY A 276 14.15 6.41 -8.77
C GLY A 276 14.29 7.28 -10.02
N ALA A 277 15.23 6.94 -10.90
CA ALA A 277 15.44 7.63 -12.17
C ALA A 277 15.75 6.61 -13.27
N LEU A 278 14.86 6.47 -14.22
CA LEU A 278 15.07 5.75 -15.47
C LEU A 278 15.53 6.75 -16.51
N THR A 279 16.65 6.50 -17.16
CA THR A 279 17.18 7.35 -18.24
C THR A 279 17.07 6.63 -19.58
N ILE A 280 16.39 7.27 -20.53
CA ILE A 280 16.46 6.92 -21.96
C ILE A 280 17.39 7.95 -22.60
N ALA A 281 18.62 7.54 -22.82
CA ALA A 281 19.64 8.43 -23.39
C ALA A 281 19.38 8.71 -24.86
N LYS A 282 19.84 9.84 -25.36
CA LYS A 282 19.72 10.22 -26.78
C LYS A 282 20.37 9.24 -27.76
N ASP A 283 21.25 8.37 -27.29
CA ASP A 283 21.82 7.27 -28.07
C ASP A 283 20.96 5.99 -28.00
N GLY A 284 19.81 6.02 -27.33
CA GLY A 284 18.87 4.93 -27.19
C GLY A 284 19.17 3.96 -26.05
N LYS A 285 20.23 4.20 -25.26
CA LYS A 285 20.57 3.34 -24.13
C LYS A 285 19.61 3.62 -22.97
N ILE A 286 19.09 2.55 -22.37
CA ILE A 286 18.27 2.62 -21.16
C ILE A 286 19.10 2.22 -19.94
N SER A 287 18.95 2.96 -18.85
CA SER A 287 19.58 2.68 -17.57
C SER A 287 18.75 3.22 -16.41
N ALA A 288 18.87 2.60 -15.24
CA ALA A 288 18.21 3.06 -14.03
C ALA A 288 19.24 3.40 -12.95
N GLN A 289 18.91 4.33 -12.06
CA GLN A 289 19.68 4.68 -10.87
C GLN A 289 18.75 5.13 -9.74
N LEU A 290 19.25 5.08 -8.51
CA LEU A 290 18.58 5.58 -7.32
C LEU A 290 19.33 6.77 -6.74
N PHE A 291 18.62 7.87 -6.46
CA PHE A 291 19.14 8.97 -5.68
C PHE A 291 18.82 8.73 -4.22
N SER A 292 19.75 8.14 -3.47
CA SER A 292 19.57 7.87 -2.05
C SER A 292 19.59 9.17 -1.25
N TRP A 293 18.75 9.26 -0.23
CA TRP A 293 18.81 10.35 0.73
C TRP A 293 20.08 10.27 1.55
N ASP A 294 20.90 11.31 1.50
CA ASP A 294 22.04 11.52 2.39
C ASP A 294 21.97 12.96 2.91
N ALA A 295 21.58 13.09 4.18
CA ALA A 295 21.41 14.38 4.82
C ALA A 295 22.68 15.27 4.79
N SER A 296 23.87 14.66 4.73
CA SER A 296 25.15 15.41 4.65
C SER A 296 25.40 16.05 3.28
N ILE A 297 24.86 15.43 2.22
CA ILE A 297 25.04 15.86 0.83
C ILE A 297 23.82 16.64 0.32
N ALA A 298 22.63 16.13 0.60
CA ALA A 298 21.40 16.67 0.05
C ALA A 298 20.96 17.98 0.73
N ALA A 299 21.06 18.09 2.05
CA ALA A 299 20.63 19.27 2.77
C ALA A 299 21.30 20.59 2.31
N PRO A 300 22.63 20.64 2.07
CA PRO A 300 23.25 21.84 1.53
C PRO A 300 22.81 22.20 0.10
N LYS A 301 22.49 21.20 -0.73
CA LYS A 301 21.97 21.41 -2.08
C LYS A 301 20.54 21.94 -2.06
N LEU A 302 19.68 21.38 -1.19
CA LEU A 302 18.29 21.84 -1.00
C LEU A 302 18.25 23.29 -0.50
N LEU A 303 19.11 23.68 0.46
CA LEU A 303 19.24 25.05 0.96
C LEU A 303 19.68 26.06 -0.11
N GLY A 304 20.36 25.60 -1.17
CA GLY A 304 20.77 26.41 -2.31
C GLY A 304 19.71 26.61 -3.41
N LEU A 305 18.67 25.78 -3.43
CA LEU A 305 17.60 25.81 -4.44
C LEU A 305 16.45 26.71 -3.94
N LYS A 306 16.63 28.03 -4.05
CA LYS A 306 15.55 29.01 -3.88
C LYS A 306 14.64 28.99 -5.12
N ASN A 307 13.65 28.11 -5.11
CA ASN A 307 12.63 28.04 -6.13
C ASN A 307 11.25 28.26 -5.48
N THR A 308 10.43 29.13 -6.06
CA THR A 308 9.08 29.46 -5.57
C THR A 308 8.15 28.25 -5.51
N GLY A 309 8.33 27.27 -6.41
CA GLY A 309 7.58 26.01 -6.37
C GLY A 309 7.97 25.13 -5.18
N SER A 310 9.26 25.02 -4.86
CA SER A 310 9.71 24.29 -3.66
C SER A 310 9.19 24.95 -2.37
N GLU A 311 9.13 26.29 -2.33
CA GLU A 311 8.54 27.02 -1.20
C GLU A 311 7.04 26.72 -1.04
N ALA A 312 6.28 26.63 -2.14
CA ALA A 312 4.86 26.29 -2.11
C ALA A 312 4.60 24.86 -1.63
N VAL A 313 5.41 23.89 -2.10
CA VAL A 313 5.36 22.49 -1.64
C VAL A 313 5.68 22.40 -0.15
N SER A 314 6.75 23.06 0.30
CA SER A 314 7.13 23.10 1.72
C SER A 314 6.04 23.74 2.57
N ALA A 315 5.44 24.86 2.12
CA ALA A 315 4.38 25.53 2.86
C ALA A 315 3.11 24.67 3.01
N ALA A 316 2.76 23.90 1.98
CA ALA A 316 1.64 22.95 2.06
C ALA A 316 1.92 21.82 3.06
N ALA A 317 3.13 21.24 3.01
CA ALA A 317 3.58 20.22 3.94
C ALA A 317 3.63 20.74 5.39
N ASP A 318 4.19 21.93 5.61
CA ASP A 318 4.28 22.57 6.93
C ASP A 318 2.89 22.84 7.53
N ALA A 319 1.93 23.29 6.72
CA ALA A 319 0.57 23.56 7.18
C ALA A 319 -0.15 22.30 7.67
N LEU A 320 0.10 21.14 7.05
CA LEU A 320 -0.39 19.84 7.50
C LEU A 320 0.33 19.39 8.77
N ASN A 321 1.64 19.48 8.80
CA ASN A 321 2.48 19.07 9.94
C ASN A 321 2.19 19.88 11.22
N GLU A 322 1.85 21.17 11.11
CA GLU A 322 1.48 21.98 12.29
C GLU A 322 0.21 21.47 12.98
N LYS A 323 -0.80 20.99 12.23
CA LYS A 323 -1.99 20.37 12.81
C LYS A 323 -1.65 19.08 13.56
N LEU A 324 -0.73 18.29 13.02
CA LEU A 324 -0.31 17.02 13.63
C LEU A 324 0.43 17.21 14.97
N LYS A 325 1.02 18.38 15.22
CA LYS A 325 1.72 18.72 16.48
C LYS A 325 0.79 19.15 17.60
N GLU A 326 -0.51 19.31 17.36
CA GLU A 326 -1.47 19.66 18.40
C GLU A 326 -1.48 18.57 19.49
N VAL A 327 -1.27 18.98 20.75
CA VAL A 327 -1.33 18.07 21.89
C VAL A 327 -2.80 17.80 22.22
N VAL A 328 -3.23 16.56 22.07
CA VAL A 328 -4.64 16.15 22.26
C VAL A 328 -4.85 15.38 23.57
N ALA A 329 -3.81 14.76 24.14
CA ALA A 329 -3.87 13.95 25.37
C ALA A 329 -2.49 13.85 26.04
N LYS A 330 -2.40 13.04 27.10
CA LYS A 330 -1.13 12.71 27.78
C LYS A 330 -1.10 11.24 28.19
N THR A 331 0.08 10.69 28.35
CA THR A 331 0.28 9.42 29.05
C THR A 331 1.35 9.55 30.14
N ALA A 332 1.07 9.01 31.31
CA ALA A 332 2.00 8.96 32.42
C ALA A 332 2.94 7.75 32.34
N VAL A 333 2.66 6.81 31.45
CA VAL A 333 3.37 5.53 31.29
C VAL A 333 3.73 5.31 29.83
N ASP A 334 4.80 4.54 29.57
CA ASP A 334 5.09 4.07 28.22
C ASP A 334 4.09 2.98 27.82
N LEU A 335 3.57 3.06 26.60
CA LEU A 335 2.60 2.13 26.02
C LEU A 335 3.28 1.35 24.89
N TYR A 336 3.45 0.05 25.10
CA TYR A 336 4.39 -0.77 24.36
C TYR A 336 3.80 -1.47 23.13
N PHE A 337 4.56 -1.46 22.06
CA PHE A 337 4.37 -2.21 20.83
C PHE A 337 5.47 -3.27 20.67
N TYR A 338 6.66 -2.94 21.18
CA TYR A 338 7.82 -3.82 21.23
C TYR A 338 8.04 -4.32 22.64
N ASP A 339 8.73 -5.48 22.76
CA ASP A 339 9.21 -5.95 24.04
C ASP A 339 10.16 -4.91 24.68
N PRO A 340 9.89 -4.46 25.91
CA PRO A 340 10.69 -3.41 26.56
C PRO A 340 12.07 -3.90 27.00
N VAL A 341 12.33 -5.21 27.03
CA VAL A 341 13.54 -5.82 27.59
C VAL A 341 14.28 -6.66 26.54
N ALA A 342 13.56 -7.50 25.78
CA ALA A 342 14.16 -8.43 24.84
C ALA A 342 14.44 -7.75 23.49
N THR A 343 15.54 -8.19 22.86
CA THR A 343 15.90 -7.83 21.49
C THR A 343 16.30 -9.06 20.72
N THR A 344 16.28 -8.99 19.40
CA THR A 344 16.82 -10.02 18.53
C THR A 344 18.35 -10.17 18.72
N GLU A 345 18.97 -11.22 18.21
CA GLU A 345 20.42 -11.45 18.30
C GLU A 345 21.24 -10.30 17.68
N ASP A 346 20.69 -9.59 16.67
CA ASP A 346 21.29 -8.43 16.05
C ASP A 346 20.90 -7.08 16.71
N GLY A 347 20.23 -7.15 17.87
CA GLY A 347 19.90 -6.00 18.71
C GLY A 347 18.69 -5.19 18.27
N LYS A 348 17.85 -5.71 17.38
CA LYS A 348 16.61 -5.05 16.96
C LYS A 348 15.48 -5.28 17.97
N PRO A 349 14.53 -4.32 18.11
CA PRO A 349 13.34 -4.52 18.92
C PRO A 349 12.52 -5.73 18.45
N ILE A 350 11.98 -6.50 19.41
CA ILE A 350 11.06 -7.61 19.12
C ILE A 350 9.63 -7.06 19.21
N ARG A 351 8.88 -7.15 18.12
CA ARG A 351 7.47 -6.77 18.11
C ARG A 351 6.64 -7.83 18.82
N ILE A 352 5.86 -7.41 19.83
CA ILE A 352 5.01 -8.31 20.62
C ILE A 352 3.51 -8.08 20.46
N ILE A 353 3.09 -6.95 19.95
CA ILE A 353 1.67 -6.60 19.79
C ILE A 353 0.87 -7.61 18.93
N ARG A 354 1.55 -8.43 18.11
CA ARG A 354 0.97 -9.42 17.19
C ARG A 354 1.06 -10.86 17.68
N ASN A 355 1.53 -11.09 18.90
CA ASN A 355 1.67 -12.45 19.45
C ASN A 355 1.59 -12.49 20.98
N ALA A 356 1.40 -11.35 21.66
CA ALA A 356 1.25 -11.27 23.11
C ALA A 356 0.39 -10.05 23.49
N GLU A 357 -0.17 -10.08 24.70
CA GLU A 357 -0.85 -8.94 25.30
C GLU A 357 0.14 -7.80 25.55
N THR A 358 -0.32 -6.55 25.37
CA THR A 358 0.44 -5.35 25.73
C THR A 358 -0.47 -4.30 26.36
N ASN A 359 0.11 -3.41 27.15
CA ASN A 359 -0.66 -2.31 27.74
C ASN A 359 -1.23 -1.33 26.70
N LEU A 360 -0.57 -1.16 25.54
CA LEU A 360 -1.11 -0.39 24.42
C LEU A 360 -2.31 -1.11 23.79
N GLY A 361 -2.22 -2.43 23.63
CA GLY A 361 -3.30 -3.24 23.14
C GLY A 361 -4.53 -3.20 24.05
N ASP A 362 -4.30 -3.30 25.36
CA ASP A 362 -5.34 -3.14 26.36
C ASP A 362 -6.03 -1.77 26.27
N LEU A 363 -5.25 -0.68 26.15
CA LEU A 363 -5.78 0.67 26.02
C LEU A 363 -6.67 0.81 24.77
N CYS A 364 -6.20 0.29 23.63
CA CYS A 364 -6.98 0.32 22.39
C CYS A 364 -8.27 -0.49 22.51
N ALA A 365 -8.21 -1.70 23.05
CA ALA A 365 -9.39 -2.54 23.22
C ALA A 365 -10.40 -1.94 24.22
N ASP A 366 -9.91 -1.33 25.32
CA ASP A 366 -10.76 -0.62 26.29
C ASP A 366 -11.44 0.59 25.64
N ALA A 367 -10.74 1.33 24.79
CA ALA A 367 -11.30 2.44 24.03
C ALA A 367 -12.44 2.00 23.13
N TYR A 368 -12.30 0.90 22.40
CA TYR A 368 -13.36 0.35 21.55
C TYR A 368 -14.55 -0.11 22.37
N ARG A 369 -14.31 -0.80 23.50
CA ARG A 369 -15.35 -1.26 24.39
C ARG A 369 -16.18 -0.11 24.97
N ASP A 370 -15.53 0.93 25.48
CA ASP A 370 -16.14 2.13 26.05
C ASP A 370 -16.96 2.90 25.02
N GLN A 371 -16.31 3.24 23.89
CA GLN A 371 -16.91 4.06 22.84
C GLN A 371 -17.96 3.30 22.00
N GLY A 372 -17.94 1.96 22.03
CA GLY A 372 -19.00 1.09 21.51
C GLY A 372 -20.25 1.03 22.40
N GLY A 373 -20.32 1.80 23.49
CA GLY A 373 -21.43 1.84 24.43
C GLY A 373 -21.31 0.82 25.56
N ASN A 374 -20.09 0.54 26.02
CA ASN A 374 -19.76 -0.46 27.04
C ASN A 374 -20.26 -1.87 26.65
N THR A 375 -19.85 -2.31 25.47
CA THR A 375 -20.14 -3.67 24.98
C THR A 375 -19.63 -4.75 25.95
N ASP A 376 -20.15 -5.98 25.85
CA ASP A 376 -19.65 -7.10 26.67
C ASP A 376 -18.17 -7.35 26.40
N ILE A 377 -17.76 -7.28 25.12
CA ILE A 377 -16.42 -7.62 24.61
C ILE A 377 -15.97 -6.55 23.63
N ALA A 378 -14.67 -6.32 23.56
CA ALA A 378 -14.03 -5.64 22.41
C ALA A 378 -12.76 -6.36 21.98
N PHE A 379 -12.50 -6.33 20.66
CA PHE A 379 -11.30 -6.84 20.03
C PHE A 379 -10.61 -5.73 19.22
N VAL A 380 -9.29 -5.74 19.19
CA VAL A 380 -8.48 -4.91 18.30
C VAL A 380 -7.31 -5.73 17.80
N ASN A 381 -7.22 -5.94 16.50
CA ASN A 381 -6.13 -6.71 15.92
C ASN A 381 -4.76 -6.03 16.10
N GLY A 382 -3.75 -6.79 16.46
CA GLY A 382 -2.39 -6.29 16.64
C GLY A 382 -1.79 -5.68 15.37
N GLY A 383 -2.29 -6.09 14.19
CA GLY A 383 -1.94 -5.49 12.89
C GLY A 383 -2.46 -4.07 12.71
N GLY A 384 -3.57 -3.71 13.35
CA GLY A 384 -4.17 -2.37 13.35
C GLY A 384 -3.46 -1.36 14.24
N ILE A 385 -2.60 -1.82 15.16
CA ILE A 385 -1.80 -0.97 16.07
C ILE A 385 -0.38 -0.88 15.53
N ARG A 386 0.12 0.33 15.20
CA ARG A 386 1.32 0.48 14.35
C ARG A 386 2.55 1.08 15.02
N VAL A 387 2.41 1.80 16.13
CA VAL A 387 3.51 2.42 16.87
C VAL A 387 3.28 2.34 18.37
N GLN A 388 4.35 2.36 19.17
CA GLN A 388 4.27 2.57 20.60
C GLN A 388 4.16 4.05 20.95
N LEU A 389 3.66 4.36 22.16
CA LEU A 389 3.59 5.72 22.69
C LEU A 389 4.48 5.84 23.92
N ASN A 390 5.28 6.90 23.98
CA ASN A 390 6.15 7.16 25.13
C ASN A 390 5.44 8.08 26.13
N ALA A 391 5.79 7.96 27.41
CA ALA A 391 5.26 8.82 28.46
C ALA A 391 5.52 10.31 28.15
N GLY A 392 4.49 11.14 28.30
CA GLY A 392 4.53 12.56 27.99
C GLY A 392 3.26 13.10 27.37
N ASP A 393 3.39 14.22 26.67
CA ASP A 393 2.31 14.78 25.84
C ASP A 393 2.11 13.90 24.60
N LEU A 394 0.85 13.64 24.26
CA LEU A 394 0.44 12.92 23.05
C LEU A 394 -0.11 13.92 22.05
N THR A 395 0.54 14.01 20.89
CA THR A 395 0.09 14.84 19.78
C THR A 395 -0.97 14.12 18.96
N LEU A 396 -1.67 14.86 18.11
CA LEU A 396 -2.58 14.26 17.12
C LEU A 396 -1.82 13.25 16.25
N ASN A 397 -0.57 13.57 15.87
CA ASN A 397 0.30 12.67 15.12
C ASN A 397 0.52 11.33 15.83
N ASP A 398 0.80 11.37 17.15
CA ASP A 398 1.06 10.15 17.92
C ASP A 398 -0.16 9.22 17.91
N ILE A 399 -1.36 9.77 18.09
CA ILE A 399 -2.60 8.99 18.09
C ILE A 399 -2.94 8.46 16.70
N LEU A 400 -2.84 9.29 15.66
CA LEU A 400 -3.10 8.86 14.29
C LEU A 400 -2.08 7.79 13.83
N SER A 401 -0.86 7.84 14.34
CA SER A 401 0.16 6.84 14.05
C SER A 401 -0.14 5.49 14.69
N VAL A 402 -0.89 5.44 15.80
CA VAL A 402 -1.36 4.18 16.40
C VAL A 402 -2.34 3.48 15.46
N HIS A 403 -3.32 4.22 14.91
CA HIS A 403 -4.36 3.71 14.02
C HIS A 403 -4.39 4.50 12.69
N PRO A 404 -3.51 4.20 11.73
CA PRO A 404 -3.37 5.00 10.51
C PRO A 404 -4.31 4.60 9.37
N PHE A 405 -5.10 3.54 9.52
CA PHE A 405 -5.89 2.97 8.43
C PHE A 405 -7.24 3.66 8.22
N GLY A 406 -7.73 4.40 9.22
CA GLY A 406 -9.02 5.08 9.13
C GLY A 406 -10.21 4.11 9.18
N ASN A 407 -10.06 2.98 9.86
CA ASN A 407 -11.15 2.04 10.13
C ASN A 407 -12.20 2.71 11.03
N SER A 408 -13.43 2.19 11.02
CA SER A 408 -14.52 2.75 11.80
C SER A 408 -15.00 1.79 12.89
N LEU A 409 -15.31 2.35 14.07
CA LEU A 409 -15.95 1.61 15.16
C LEU A 409 -17.27 0.98 14.71
N THR A 410 -17.37 -0.31 14.92
CA THR A 410 -18.53 -1.13 14.61
C THR A 410 -18.89 -2.01 15.81
N VAL A 411 -20.18 -2.24 16.03
CA VAL A 411 -20.69 -3.11 17.09
C VAL A 411 -21.65 -4.14 16.49
N ILE A 412 -21.43 -5.41 16.81
CA ILE A 412 -22.27 -6.54 16.35
C ILE A 412 -22.76 -7.42 17.50
N GLU A 413 -23.80 -8.21 17.27
CA GLU A 413 -24.19 -9.34 18.13
C GLU A 413 -23.48 -10.61 17.66
N VAL A 414 -22.82 -11.31 18.58
CA VAL A 414 -22.12 -12.57 18.32
C VAL A 414 -22.57 -13.64 19.32
N THR A 415 -22.56 -14.92 18.91
CA THR A 415 -22.69 -16.03 19.84
C THR A 415 -21.38 -16.27 20.59
N GLY A 416 -21.44 -16.86 21.79
CA GLY A 416 -20.22 -17.27 22.48
C GLY A 416 -19.39 -18.26 21.68
N GLN A 417 -20.01 -19.10 20.82
CA GLN A 417 -19.28 -19.98 19.92
C GLN A 417 -18.45 -19.19 18.90
N GLN A 418 -19.00 -18.12 18.31
CA GLN A 418 -18.24 -17.25 17.39
C GLN A 418 -17.09 -16.53 18.11
N VAL A 419 -17.24 -16.17 19.39
CA VAL A 419 -16.15 -15.64 20.21
C VAL A 419 -15.06 -16.68 20.41
N LEU A 420 -15.39 -17.94 20.75
CA LEU A 420 -14.41 -19.02 20.88
C LEU A 420 -13.65 -19.28 19.57
N ASP A 421 -14.35 -19.27 18.45
CA ASP A 421 -13.76 -19.48 17.13
C ASP A 421 -12.83 -18.31 16.73
N ALA A 422 -13.22 -17.09 17.06
CA ALA A 422 -12.39 -15.90 16.84
C ALA A 422 -11.11 -15.92 17.69
N LEU A 423 -11.21 -16.27 18.97
CA LEU A 423 -10.05 -16.41 19.83
C LEU A 423 -9.10 -17.53 19.35
N GLU A 424 -9.65 -18.67 18.89
CA GLU A 424 -8.85 -19.75 18.33
C GLU A 424 -8.13 -19.32 17.05
N TRP A 425 -8.82 -18.55 16.19
CA TRP A 425 -8.21 -17.93 15.01
C TRP A 425 -7.13 -16.93 15.39
N SER A 426 -7.37 -16.07 16.38
CA SER A 426 -6.39 -15.09 16.88
C SER A 426 -5.05 -15.73 17.27
N VAL A 427 -5.08 -16.91 17.90
CA VAL A 427 -3.87 -17.59 18.43
C VAL A 427 -3.32 -18.69 17.52
N HIS A 428 -3.92 -18.91 16.34
CA HIS A 428 -3.58 -20.07 15.49
C HIS A 428 -2.12 -20.10 15.03
N SER A 429 -1.53 -18.94 14.77
CA SER A 429 -0.15 -18.81 14.25
C SER A 429 0.93 -18.82 15.34
N LEU A 430 0.54 -18.75 16.63
CA LEU A 430 1.50 -18.67 17.73
C LEU A 430 2.43 -19.92 17.77
N PRO A 431 3.72 -19.71 18.08
CA PRO A 431 4.37 -18.50 18.62
C PRO A 431 4.77 -17.45 17.57
N GLY A 432 4.45 -17.67 16.29
CA GLY A 432 4.69 -16.69 15.23
C GLY A 432 3.86 -15.42 15.38
N GLU A 433 4.18 -14.40 14.61
CA GLU A 433 3.37 -13.18 14.53
C GLU A 433 2.15 -13.39 13.62
N PHE A 434 1.02 -12.76 13.98
CA PHE A 434 -0.18 -12.72 13.16
C PHE A 434 -0.85 -11.33 13.25
N GLY A 435 -1.10 -10.68 12.13
CA GLY A 435 -1.77 -9.37 12.10
C GLY A 435 -3.12 -9.38 12.82
N GLY A 436 -3.88 -10.46 12.66
CA GLY A 436 -5.16 -10.69 13.32
C GLY A 436 -5.08 -11.15 14.78
N PHE A 437 -3.92 -11.16 15.45
CA PHE A 437 -3.86 -11.42 16.88
C PHE A 437 -4.59 -10.33 17.65
N ASP A 438 -5.72 -10.70 18.31
CA ASP A 438 -6.57 -9.75 19.00
C ASP A 438 -6.05 -9.36 20.38
N GLN A 439 -5.96 -8.05 20.63
CA GLN A 439 -5.93 -7.46 21.94
C GLN A 439 -7.38 -7.32 22.43
N VAL A 440 -7.66 -7.62 23.70
CA VAL A 440 -9.04 -7.84 24.14
C VAL A 440 -9.44 -6.96 25.33
N SER A 441 -10.74 -6.63 25.41
CA SER A 441 -11.36 -6.00 26.57
C SER A 441 -12.69 -6.67 26.92
N GLY A 442 -13.04 -6.68 28.21
CA GLY A 442 -14.28 -7.29 28.71
C GLY A 442 -14.23 -8.81 28.85
N LEU A 443 -13.15 -9.46 28.37
CA LEU A 443 -12.92 -10.89 28.55
C LEU A 443 -11.46 -11.19 28.96
N THR A 444 -11.24 -12.39 29.50
CA THR A 444 -9.93 -12.97 29.72
C THR A 444 -9.91 -14.41 29.21
N PHE A 445 -8.74 -14.88 28.76
CA PHE A 445 -8.57 -16.26 28.33
C PHE A 445 -7.14 -16.75 28.49
N GLU A 446 -6.99 -18.08 28.51
CA GLU A 446 -5.70 -18.75 28.46
C GLU A 446 -5.52 -19.44 27.10
N TYR A 447 -4.28 -19.53 26.62
CA TYR A 447 -3.96 -20.33 25.44
C TYR A 447 -2.70 -21.16 25.64
N ASP A 448 -2.63 -22.31 24.95
CA ASP A 448 -1.49 -23.21 24.92
C ASP A 448 -0.95 -23.34 23.49
N ALA A 449 0.12 -22.59 23.20
CA ALA A 449 0.76 -22.64 21.89
C ALA A 449 1.56 -23.94 21.62
N THR A 450 1.71 -24.82 22.60
CA THR A 450 2.34 -26.13 22.39
C THR A 450 1.39 -27.13 21.72
N ILE A 451 0.08 -26.86 21.75
CA ILE A 451 -0.94 -27.63 21.05
C ILE A 451 -0.92 -27.26 19.57
N GLU A 452 -0.99 -28.28 18.69
CA GLU A 452 -1.20 -28.03 17.26
C GLU A 452 -2.53 -27.31 17.04
N SER A 453 -2.51 -26.23 16.24
CA SER A 453 -3.73 -25.46 15.98
C SER A 453 -4.82 -26.34 15.34
N PRO A 454 -6.05 -26.33 15.88
CA PRO A 454 -7.19 -27.05 15.29
C PRO A 454 -7.90 -26.25 14.19
N VAL A 455 -7.42 -25.05 13.87
CA VAL A 455 -8.04 -24.18 12.87
C VAL A 455 -7.97 -24.80 11.48
N ILE A 456 -9.06 -24.66 10.73
CA ILE A 456 -9.16 -25.02 9.32
C ILE A 456 -9.20 -23.71 8.53
N GLU A 457 -8.30 -23.60 7.57
CA GLU A 457 -8.25 -22.50 6.60
C GLU A 457 -8.89 -22.94 5.28
N ASP A 458 -9.50 -21.99 4.57
CA ASP A 458 -9.94 -22.18 3.19
C ASP A 458 -8.76 -21.96 2.21
N ASP A 459 -9.03 -22.10 0.89
CA ASP A 459 -8.02 -21.91 -0.17
C ASP A 459 -7.47 -20.48 -0.23
N SER A 460 -8.21 -19.51 0.33
CA SER A 460 -7.82 -18.08 0.42
C SER A 460 -7.10 -17.75 1.73
N LYS A 461 -6.76 -18.77 2.54
CA LYS A 461 -6.11 -18.59 3.85
C LYS A 461 -6.97 -17.82 4.86
N MET A 462 -8.30 -17.94 4.76
CA MET A 462 -9.26 -17.38 5.70
C MET A 462 -9.81 -18.47 6.60
N PHE A 463 -10.35 -18.07 7.75
CA PHE A 463 -10.97 -19.01 8.68
C PHE A 463 -12.15 -19.76 8.03
N ALA A 464 -12.09 -21.08 8.03
CA ALA A 464 -13.15 -21.96 7.51
C ALA A 464 -13.80 -22.83 8.62
N GLY A 465 -13.22 -22.83 9.82
CA GLY A 465 -13.77 -23.59 10.95
C GLY A 465 -12.69 -24.06 11.91
N VAL A 466 -13.11 -24.88 12.87
CA VAL A 466 -12.25 -25.56 13.85
C VAL A 466 -12.51 -27.05 13.78
N ASP A 467 -11.47 -27.88 13.77
CA ASP A 467 -11.55 -29.33 13.83
C ASP A 467 -11.91 -29.78 15.26
N ASP A 468 -13.18 -30.11 15.46
CA ASP A 468 -13.72 -30.54 16.76
C ASP A 468 -13.11 -31.87 17.28
N THR A 469 -12.33 -32.57 16.47
CA THR A 469 -11.62 -33.79 16.89
C THR A 469 -10.25 -33.49 17.53
N LYS A 470 -9.77 -32.26 17.41
CA LYS A 470 -8.52 -31.77 18.00
C LYS A 470 -8.80 -30.96 19.27
N GLU A 471 -7.79 -30.91 20.14
CA GLU A 471 -7.82 -30.03 21.32
C GLU A 471 -7.65 -28.57 20.90
N ARG A 472 -8.45 -27.67 21.46
CA ARG A 472 -8.34 -26.22 21.25
C ARG A 472 -7.13 -25.66 22.01
N ARG A 473 -6.46 -24.67 21.45
CA ARG A 473 -5.45 -23.87 22.13
C ARG A 473 -6.07 -22.97 23.20
N VAL A 474 -7.23 -22.41 22.91
CA VAL A 474 -7.96 -21.46 23.79
C VAL A 474 -8.72 -22.23 24.87
N ARG A 475 -8.58 -21.77 26.11
CA ARG A 475 -9.24 -22.35 27.28
C ARG A 475 -9.55 -21.27 28.34
N ASN A 476 -10.39 -21.61 29.31
CA ASN A 476 -10.72 -20.76 30.47
C ASN A 476 -11.19 -19.34 30.09
N VAL A 477 -12.04 -19.23 29.06
CA VAL A 477 -12.56 -17.94 28.61
C VAL A 477 -13.61 -17.45 29.60
N LEU A 478 -13.38 -16.24 30.15
CA LEU A 478 -14.31 -15.55 31.04
C LEU A 478 -14.75 -14.23 30.39
N VAL A 479 -16.05 -13.95 30.38
CA VAL A 479 -16.61 -12.66 29.94
C VAL A 479 -17.23 -11.98 31.15
N GLY A 480 -16.76 -10.78 31.49
CA GLY A 480 -17.17 -10.08 32.71
C GLY A 480 -16.88 -10.85 34.01
N GLY A 481 -15.90 -11.77 33.98
CA GLY A 481 -15.50 -12.64 35.08
C GLY A 481 -16.29 -13.95 35.20
N GLU A 482 -17.30 -14.17 34.36
CA GLU A 482 -18.09 -15.40 34.31
C GLU A 482 -17.66 -16.28 33.13
N PRO A 483 -17.71 -17.63 33.24
CA PRO A 483 -17.40 -18.51 32.12
C PRO A 483 -18.22 -18.18 30.86
N LEU A 484 -17.57 -18.12 29.71
CA LEU A 484 -18.25 -17.88 28.45
C LEU A 484 -19.26 -19.01 28.16
N ASP A 485 -20.49 -18.62 27.84
CA ASP A 485 -21.56 -19.54 27.40
C ASP A 485 -21.64 -19.52 25.87
N PRO A 486 -21.31 -20.63 25.17
CA PRO A 486 -21.30 -20.70 23.70
C PRO A 486 -22.66 -20.33 23.05
N GLU A 487 -23.79 -20.56 23.73
CA GLU A 487 -25.11 -20.29 23.18
C GLU A 487 -25.62 -18.87 23.46
N LYS A 488 -24.97 -18.15 24.38
CA LYS A 488 -25.37 -16.79 24.75
C LYS A 488 -24.96 -15.80 23.66
N ILE A 489 -25.79 -14.77 23.45
CA ILE A 489 -25.44 -13.63 22.59
C ILE A 489 -24.72 -12.59 23.41
N TYR A 490 -23.61 -12.12 22.89
CA TYR A 490 -22.77 -11.03 23.42
C TYR A 490 -22.71 -9.88 22.43
N THR A 491 -22.47 -8.68 22.93
CA THR A 491 -22.14 -7.51 22.12
C THR A 491 -20.63 -7.42 21.96
N LEU A 492 -20.16 -7.31 20.71
CA LEU A 492 -18.75 -7.20 20.36
C LEU A 492 -18.48 -5.89 19.63
N ALA A 493 -17.53 -5.08 20.13
CA ALA A 493 -17.02 -3.91 19.47
C ALA A 493 -15.65 -4.21 18.83
N SER A 494 -15.45 -3.75 17.62
CA SER A 494 -14.16 -3.69 16.93
C SER A 494 -14.29 -2.71 15.77
N HIS A 495 -13.32 -2.70 14.87
CA HIS A 495 -13.40 -1.93 13.63
C HIS A 495 -14.08 -2.73 12.50
N ASP A 496 -14.65 -1.99 11.56
CA ASP A 496 -15.37 -2.53 10.40
C ASP A 496 -14.52 -3.46 9.52
N TYR A 497 -13.21 -3.20 9.41
CA TYR A 497 -12.27 -4.08 8.72
C TYR A 497 -12.39 -5.54 9.19
N GLN A 498 -12.39 -5.77 10.51
CA GLN A 498 -12.46 -7.11 11.09
C GLN A 498 -13.90 -7.67 11.11
N LEU A 499 -14.88 -6.85 11.55
CA LEU A 499 -16.23 -7.34 11.81
C LEU A 499 -17.11 -7.47 10.57
N LEU A 500 -16.93 -6.58 9.58
CA LEU A 500 -17.79 -6.51 8.40
C LEU A 500 -17.08 -6.93 7.11
N ASN A 501 -15.75 -6.78 7.06
CA ASN A 501 -15.00 -6.87 5.81
C ASN A 501 -14.11 -8.12 5.74
N ASN A 502 -14.22 -9.03 6.72
CA ASN A 502 -13.43 -10.25 6.87
C ASN A 502 -11.91 -9.99 6.98
N GLY A 503 -11.52 -8.80 7.45
CA GLY A 503 -10.11 -8.45 7.60
C GLY A 503 -9.37 -9.49 8.45
N ASP A 504 -8.10 -9.72 8.14
CA ASP A 504 -7.27 -10.77 8.75
C ASP A 504 -7.93 -12.17 8.74
N GLY A 505 -8.92 -12.41 7.84
CA GLY A 505 -9.56 -13.70 7.70
C GLY A 505 -10.69 -14.02 8.69
N TYR A 506 -11.22 -13.06 9.41
CA TYR A 506 -12.30 -13.23 10.41
C TYR A 506 -13.67 -13.45 9.77
N THR A 507 -13.88 -14.59 9.10
CA THR A 507 -15.12 -14.93 8.38
C THR A 507 -16.27 -15.36 9.30
N MET A 508 -15.99 -15.72 10.56
CA MET A 508 -17.01 -16.19 11.51
C MET A 508 -18.06 -15.13 11.86
N TYR A 509 -17.78 -13.86 11.58
CA TYR A 509 -18.72 -12.76 11.82
C TYR A 509 -19.69 -12.53 10.65
N LYS A 510 -19.54 -13.24 9.54
CA LYS A 510 -20.41 -13.09 8.36
C LYS A 510 -21.86 -13.36 8.72
N GLY A 511 -22.72 -12.35 8.48
CA GLY A 511 -24.16 -12.44 8.76
C GLY A 511 -24.55 -12.16 10.21
N CYS A 512 -23.62 -11.76 11.06
CA CYS A 512 -23.93 -11.25 12.39
C CYS A 512 -24.78 -9.99 12.31
N LYS A 513 -25.64 -9.80 13.33
CA LYS A 513 -26.49 -8.61 13.38
C LYS A 513 -25.65 -7.40 13.78
N VAL A 514 -25.60 -6.40 12.90
CA VAL A 514 -24.95 -5.12 13.16
C VAL A 514 -25.85 -4.26 14.03
N LEU A 515 -25.31 -3.77 15.15
CA LEU A 515 -25.99 -2.87 16.08
C LEU A 515 -25.59 -1.41 15.82
N GLN A 516 -24.32 -1.18 15.51
CA GLN A 516 -23.77 0.13 15.16
C GLN A 516 -22.73 -0.05 14.06
N GLU A 517 -22.76 0.80 13.06
CA GLU A 517 -21.82 0.80 11.94
C GLU A 517 -21.30 2.21 11.69
N SER A 518 -19.99 2.35 11.43
CA SER A 518 -19.32 3.60 11.04
C SER A 518 -19.56 4.78 12.00
N VAL A 519 -19.61 4.50 13.29
CA VAL A 519 -19.93 5.51 14.31
C VAL A 519 -18.83 6.56 14.44
N LYS A 520 -17.56 6.14 14.35
CA LYS A 520 -16.41 6.98 14.67
C LYS A 520 -15.13 6.32 14.13
N LEU A 521 -14.20 7.11 13.61
CA LEU A 521 -12.89 6.60 13.21
C LEU A 521 -12.10 6.07 14.41
N ASP A 522 -11.28 5.05 14.18
CA ASP A 522 -10.47 4.36 15.20
C ASP A 522 -9.55 5.30 16.00
N ASN A 523 -8.90 6.23 15.32
CA ASN A 523 -8.10 7.25 15.98
C ASN A 523 -8.95 8.18 16.88
N GLN A 524 -10.16 8.56 16.46
CA GLN A 524 -11.07 9.36 17.27
C GLN A 524 -11.62 8.56 18.46
N VAL A 525 -11.81 7.24 18.31
CA VAL A 525 -12.16 6.32 19.40
C VAL A 525 -11.12 6.43 20.52
N LEU A 526 -9.83 6.37 20.17
CA LEU A 526 -8.75 6.44 21.15
C LEU A 526 -8.65 7.84 21.79
N ILE A 527 -8.75 8.93 21.00
CA ILE A 527 -8.76 10.30 21.50
C ILE A 527 -9.90 10.52 22.50
N ASP A 528 -11.12 10.13 22.13
CA ASP A 528 -12.30 10.33 22.96
C ASP A 528 -12.23 9.52 24.25
N TYR A 529 -11.76 8.29 24.21
CA TYR A 529 -11.56 7.47 25.40
C TYR A 529 -10.58 8.11 26.36
N ILE A 530 -9.41 8.55 25.86
CA ILE A 530 -8.39 9.19 26.73
C ILE A 530 -8.91 10.50 27.27
N THR A 531 -9.55 11.34 26.46
CA THR A 531 -9.95 12.70 26.88
C THR A 531 -11.22 12.72 27.70
N GLN A 532 -12.23 11.91 27.35
CA GLN A 532 -13.56 11.95 27.97
C GLN A 532 -13.70 10.95 29.11
N THR A 533 -13.14 9.73 28.97
CA THR A 533 -13.28 8.66 29.96
C THR A 533 -12.12 8.68 30.97
N LEU A 534 -10.87 8.79 30.48
CA LEU A 534 -9.69 8.83 31.37
C LEU A 534 -9.33 10.24 31.88
N GLY A 535 -10.09 11.28 31.49
CA GLY A 535 -9.85 12.65 31.94
C GLY A 535 -8.59 13.31 31.35
N GLY A 536 -8.14 12.85 30.17
CA GLY A 536 -7.05 13.41 29.39
C GLY A 536 -5.66 12.82 29.67
N VAL A 537 -5.54 11.85 30.58
CA VAL A 537 -4.26 11.24 30.95
C VAL A 537 -4.41 9.72 31.07
N VAL A 538 -3.62 8.98 30.30
CA VAL A 538 -3.47 7.53 30.49
C VAL A 538 -2.52 7.30 31.67
N SER A 539 -2.97 6.56 32.69
CA SER A 539 -2.17 6.27 33.89
C SER A 539 -2.52 4.91 34.49
N ASP A 540 -3.45 4.92 35.46
CA ASP A 540 -3.79 3.76 36.29
C ASP A 540 -4.30 2.57 35.45
N GLY A 541 -3.73 1.40 35.69
CA GLY A 541 -4.09 0.16 35.02
C GLY A 541 -3.29 -0.16 33.75
N TYR A 542 -2.45 0.76 33.28
CA TYR A 542 -1.62 0.55 32.08
C TYR A 542 -0.11 0.56 32.36
N GLU A 543 0.31 0.41 33.64
CA GLU A 543 1.71 0.45 34.06
C GLU A 543 2.51 -0.79 33.63
N ASN A 544 1.83 -1.95 33.50
CA ASN A 544 2.50 -3.19 33.10
C ASN A 544 2.64 -3.27 31.57
N PRO A 545 3.88 -3.30 31.03
CA PRO A 545 4.11 -3.42 29.59
C PRO A 545 3.41 -4.60 28.92
N TYR A 546 3.28 -5.70 29.66
CA TYR A 546 2.69 -6.96 29.21
C TYR A 546 1.19 -7.07 29.51
N GLY A 547 0.52 -5.95 29.68
CA GLY A 547 -0.92 -5.86 29.87
C GLY A 547 -1.40 -6.23 31.27
N GLN A 548 -2.70 -6.47 31.38
CA GLN A 548 -3.42 -6.71 32.64
C GLN A 548 -3.65 -8.20 32.93
N GLY A 549 -3.07 -9.10 32.13
CA GLY A 549 -3.24 -10.55 32.24
C GLY A 549 -4.56 -11.04 31.68
N ARG A 550 -5.05 -10.37 30.64
CA ARG A 550 -6.26 -10.78 29.92
C ARG A 550 -5.99 -11.94 28.97
N ILE A 551 -4.76 -12.04 28.44
CA ILE A 551 -4.32 -13.06 27.50
C ILE A 551 -3.13 -13.80 28.12
N VAL A 552 -3.34 -15.00 28.62
CA VAL A 552 -2.35 -15.74 29.39
C VAL A 552 -1.83 -16.94 28.62
N SER A 553 -0.52 -16.98 28.34
CA SER A 553 0.13 -18.16 27.79
C SER A 553 0.30 -19.23 28.89
N VAL A 554 -0.18 -20.45 28.61
CA VAL A 554 0.03 -21.63 29.46
C VAL A 554 0.68 -22.73 28.63
N GLY A 555 1.41 -23.67 29.27
CA GLY A 555 2.07 -24.77 28.54
C GLY A 555 3.50 -24.49 28.04
N ALA A 556 4.01 -23.27 28.12
CA ALA A 556 5.45 -23.03 28.10
C ALA A 556 5.99 -23.48 29.47
N GLY A 557 6.74 -24.56 29.51
CA GLY A 557 7.29 -25.07 30.75
C GLY A 557 7.95 -23.95 31.58
N GLU A 558 7.68 -23.99 32.91
CA GLU A 558 8.29 -23.15 33.92
C GLU A 558 9.82 -23.10 33.83
#